data_296ff1247c4d12a0677e94a9ac6d07fc
#
_entry.id   296ff1247c4d12a0677e94a9ac6d07fc
#
_cell.length_a   1.000
_cell.length_b   1.000
_cell.length_c   1.000
_cell.angle_alpha   90.00
_cell.angle_beta   90.00
_cell.angle_gamma   90.00
#
_symmetry.space_group_name_H-M   'P 1'
#
loop_
_entity.id
_entity.type
_entity.pdbx_description
1 polymer ?
#
loop_
_entity_poly.entity_id
_entity_poly.type
_entity_poly.pdbx_seq_one_letter_code
_entity_poly.pdbx_strand_id
1 'polypeptide(L)'
;MITPTIIIQVVAEHYGVKAEDITSKKRNAEFVLPRQVVMYLCRELTEVSLTDIAKILDKKDHTTIMHGVNKIEEQLKTNPDLVSQIDIIKKKINPI
;
A
#
# COMPACT_ATOMS: atom_id res chain seq x y z
N MET A 1 2.68 -9.84 -14.55
CA MET A 1 3.16 -8.47 -14.26
C MET A 1 2.46 -7.93 -13.02
N ILE A 2 3.21 -7.35 -12.09
CA ILE A 2 2.64 -6.77 -10.87
C ILE A 2 2.24 -5.33 -11.17
N THR A 3 0.99 -4.99 -10.87
CA THR A 3 0.42 -3.65 -11.12
C THR A 3 -0.14 -3.06 -9.84
N PRO A 4 -0.28 -1.73 -9.76
CA PRO A 4 -0.95 -1.11 -8.61
C PRO A 4 -2.35 -1.66 -8.36
N THR A 5 -3.11 -1.98 -9.41
CA THR A 5 -4.45 -2.54 -9.27
C THR A 5 -4.42 -3.88 -8.51
N ILE A 6 -3.50 -4.76 -8.88
CA ILE A 6 -3.34 -6.05 -8.20
C ILE A 6 -2.93 -5.84 -6.74
N ILE A 7 -2.00 -4.93 -6.50
CA ILE A 7 -1.53 -4.61 -5.13
C ILE A 7 -2.71 -4.11 -4.28
N ILE A 8 -3.51 -3.19 -4.80
CA ILE A 8 -4.68 -2.66 -4.09
C ILE A 8 -5.67 -3.78 -3.75
N GLN A 9 -5.94 -4.66 -4.71
CA GLN A 9 -6.89 -5.76 -4.50
C GLN A 9 -6.41 -6.72 -3.41
N VAL A 10 -5.14 -7.12 -3.46
CA VAL A 10 -4.58 -8.05 -2.47
C VAL A 10 -4.53 -7.40 -1.08
N VAL A 11 -4.12 -6.15 -1.00
CA VAL A 11 -4.06 -5.42 0.28
C VAL A 11 -5.46 -5.25 0.86
N ALA A 12 -6.43 -4.86 0.03
CA ALA A 12 -7.82 -4.70 0.46
C ALA A 12 -8.37 -6.01 1.04
N GLU A 13 -8.15 -7.12 0.35
CA GLU A 13 -8.58 -8.43 0.81
C GLU A 13 -7.91 -8.81 2.12
N HIS A 14 -6.60 -8.58 2.24
CA HIS A 14 -5.86 -8.92 3.45
C HIS A 14 -6.40 -8.18 4.69
N TYR A 15 -6.70 -6.89 4.55
CA TYR A 15 -7.18 -6.08 5.66
C TYR A 15 -8.71 -6.06 5.80
N GLY A 16 -9.43 -6.75 4.92
CA GLY A 16 -10.89 -6.82 5.01
C GLY A 16 -11.58 -5.50 4.71
N VAL A 17 -11.00 -4.67 3.86
CA VAL A 17 -11.60 -3.41 3.42
C VAL A 17 -11.85 -3.46 1.92
N LYS A 18 -12.67 -2.52 1.42
CA LYS A 18 -12.96 -2.46 -0.01
C LYS A 18 -11.85 -1.72 -0.76
N ALA A 19 -11.52 -2.21 -1.96
CA ALA A 19 -10.53 -1.55 -2.81
C ALA A 19 -10.90 -0.09 -3.08
N GLU A 20 -12.18 0.21 -3.35
CA GLU A 20 -12.64 1.57 -3.59
C GLU A 20 -12.47 2.47 -2.37
N ASP A 21 -12.47 1.94 -1.16
CA ASP A 21 -12.23 2.74 0.04
C ASP A 21 -10.75 3.10 0.18
N ILE A 22 -9.85 2.20 -0.26
CA ILE A 22 -8.42 2.50 -0.29
C ILE A 22 -8.12 3.66 -1.25
N THR A 23 -8.77 3.69 -2.40
CA THR A 23 -8.55 4.72 -3.42
C THR A 23 -9.41 5.96 -3.24
N SER A 24 -10.22 6.02 -2.20
CA SER A 24 -11.12 7.15 -1.92
C SER A 24 -10.44 8.20 -1.04
N LYS A 25 -11.17 9.29 -0.80
CA LYS A 25 -10.75 10.35 0.13
C LYS A 25 -11.15 10.08 1.59
N LYS A 26 -11.74 8.93 1.88
CA LYS A 26 -12.17 8.61 3.24
C LYS A 26 -11.00 8.61 4.20
N ARG A 27 -11.19 9.20 5.38
CA ARG A 27 -10.14 9.33 6.41
C ARG A 27 -10.33 8.41 7.59
N ASN A 28 -11.17 7.39 7.46
CA ASN A 28 -11.39 6.41 8.52
C ASN A 28 -10.05 5.75 8.91
N ALA A 29 -9.87 5.56 10.21
CA ALA A 29 -8.63 4.99 10.75
C ALA A 29 -8.29 3.63 10.12
N GLU A 30 -9.28 2.82 9.82
CA GLU A 30 -9.12 1.50 9.22
C GLU A 30 -8.51 1.51 7.81
N PHE A 31 -8.51 2.66 7.13
CA PHE A 31 -7.93 2.78 5.79
C PHE A 31 -6.50 3.33 5.80
N VAL A 32 -6.01 3.81 6.93
CA VAL A 32 -4.69 4.45 7.00
C VAL A 32 -3.58 3.44 6.71
N LEU A 33 -3.53 2.35 7.47
CA LEU A 33 -2.50 1.34 7.28
C LEU A 33 -2.59 0.66 5.90
N PRO A 34 -3.78 0.21 5.44
CA PRO A 34 -3.87 -0.36 4.09
C PRO A 34 -3.35 0.57 3.00
N ARG A 35 -3.67 1.87 3.05
CA ARG A 35 -3.16 2.83 2.05
C ARG A 35 -1.64 2.95 2.09
N GLN A 36 -1.07 3.02 3.28
CA GLN A 36 0.38 3.12 3.42
C GLN A 36 1.08 1.85 2.92
N VAL A 37 0.49 0.68 3.18
CA VAL A 37 1.00 -0.58 2.65
C VAL A 37 0.95 -0.59 1.12
N VAL A 38 -0.13 -0.10 0.51
CA VAL A 38 -0.22 0.05 -0.96
C VAL A 38 0.87 0.97 -1.47
N MET A 39 1.09 2.13 -0.84
CA MET A 39 2.14 3.08 -1.24
C MET A 39 3.51 2.40 -1.21
N TYR A 40 3.81 1.72 -0.12
CA TYR A 40 5.08 1.02 0.06
C TYR A 40 5.27 -0.08 -0.99
N LEU A 41 4.27 -0.93 -1.20
CA LEU A 41 4.37 -2.04 -2.14
C LEU A 41 4.39 -1.59 -3.58
N CYS A 42 3.66 -0.54 -3.95
CA CYS A 42 3.73 0.02 -5.29
C CYS A 42 5.13 0.53 -5.60
N ARG A 43 5.78 1.18 -4.63
CA ARG A 43 7.15 1.62 -4.81
C ARG A 43 8.13 0.46 -4.89
N GLU A 44 7.95 -0.57 -4.05
CA GLU A 44 8.85 -1.72 -3.99
C GLU A 44 8.73 -2.65 -5.20
N LEU A 45 7.51 -2.88 -5.68
CA LEU A 45 7.22 -3.95 -6.61
C LEU A 45 6.91 -3.47 -8.03
N THR A 46 6.82 -2.17 -8.25
CA THR A 46 6.54 -1.61 -9.58
C THR A 46 7.49 -0.47 -9.90
N GLU A 47 7.50 -0.06 -11.17
CA GLU A 47 8.22 1.13 -11.62
C GLU A 47 7.31 2.34 -11.79
N VAL A 48 6.09 2.26 -11.28
CA VAL A 48 5.12 3.36 -11.37
C VAL A 48 5.66 4.54 -10.55
N SER A 49 5.61 5.73 -11.13
CA SER A 49 6.12 6.94 -10.48
C SER A 49 5.30 7.30 -9.24
N LEU A 50 5.93 7.98 -8.29
CA LEU A 50 5.24 8.46 -7.10
C LEU A 50 4.07 9.37 -7.45
N THR A 51 4.21 10.18 -8.48
CA THR A 51 3.13 11.05 -8.96
C THR A 51 1.94 10.25 -9.45
N ASP A 52 2.18 9.17 -10.19
CA ASP A 52 1.11 8.30 -10.68
C ASP A 52 0.47 7.50 -9.57
N ILE A 53 1.25 7.04 -8.59
CA ILE A 53 0.70 6.39 -7.40
C ILE A 53 -0.23 7.36 -6.65
N ALA A 54 0.18 8.62 -6.52
CA ALA A 54 -0.66 9.64 -5.90
C ALA A 54 -1.99 9.80 -6.61
N LYS A 55 -1.97 9.82 -7.95
CA LYS A 55 -3.22 9.91 -8.73
C LYS A 55 -4.12 8.69 -8.49
N ILE A 56 -3.56 7.50 -8.48
CA ILE A 56 -4.31 6.26 -8.26
C ILE A 56 -4.99 6.27 -6.88
N LEU A 57 -4.29 6.77 -5.86
CA LEU A 57 -4.80 6.81 -4.50
C LEU A 57 -5.57 8.10 -4.16
N ASP A 58 -5.84 8.94 -5.17
CA ASP A 58 -6.54 10.21 -5.01
C ASP A 58 -5.86 11.10 -3.97
N LYS A 59 -4.53 11.18 -4.03
CA LYS A 59 -3.71 12.03 -3.19
C LYS A 59 -3.19 13.22 -3.98
N LYS A 60 -2.87 14.30 -3.26
CA LYS A 60 -2.54 15.59 -3.85
C LYS A 60 -1.20 15.57 -4.57
N ASP A 61 -0.19 14.92 -3.98
CA ASP A 61 1.15 14.96 -4.55
C ASP A 61 2.00 13.75 -4.10
N HIS A 62 3.19 13.66 -4.69
CA HIS A 62 4.14 12.57 -4.42
C HIS A 62 4.70 12.61 -2.99
N THR A 63 4.70 13.76 -2.34
CA THR A 63 5.19 13.89 -0.96
C THR A 63 4.35 13.06 0.00
N THR A 64 3.03 13.05 -0.20
CA THR A 64 2.12 12.22 0.58
C THR A 64 2.46 10.74 0.44
N ILE A 65 2.79 10.31 -0.79
CA ILE A 65 3.17 8.91 -1.03
C ILE A 65 4.46 8.58 -0.31
N MET A 66 5.48 9.46 -0.39
CA MET A 66 6.75 9.22 0.30
C MET A 66 6.58 9.17 1.81
N HIS A 67 5.69 10.00 2.39
CA HIS A 67 5.39 9.92 3.82
C HIS A 67 4.85 8.54 4.19
N GLY A 68 3.93 8.01 3.40
CA GLY A 68 3.37 6.66 3.64
C GLY A 68 4.43 5.57 3.51
N VAL A 69 5.27 5.64 2.47
CA VAL A 69 6.37 4.70 2.28
C VAL A 69 7.32 4.72 3.46
N ASN A 70 7.75 5.92 3.88
CA ASN A 70 8.69 6.07 4.99
C ASN A 70 8.09 5.57 6.30
N LYS A 71 6.80 5.78 6.51
CA LYS A 71 6.11 5.30 7.70
C LYS A 71 6.14 3.77 7.79
N ILE A 72 5.88 3.08 6.69
CA ILE A 72 5.97 1.62 6.66
C ILE A 72 7.41 1.16 6.88
N GLU A 73 8.38 1.76 6.18
CA GLU A 73 9.80 1.41 6.35
C GLU A 73 10.23 1.54 7.81
N GLU A 74 9.82 2.60 8.48
CA GLU A 74 10.14 2.82 9.87
C GLU A 74 9.52 1.76 10.77
N GLN A 75 8.25 1.43 10.54
CA GLN A 75 7.55 0.42 11.33
C GLN A 75 8.11 -0.98 11.12
N LEU A 76 8.59 -1.30 9.92
CA LEU A 76 9.17 -2.60 9.63
C LEU A 76 10.43 -2.89 10.47
N LYS A 77 11.10 -1.85 10.96
CA LYS A 77 12.30 -2.01 11.80
C LYS A 77 11.97 -2.54 13.20
N THR A 78 10.75 -2.29 13.70
CA THR A 78 10.42 -2.56 15.09
C THR A 78 9.12 -3.34 15.29
N ASN A 79 8.38 -3.64 14.22
CA ASN A 79 7.07 -4.30 14.31
C ASN A 79 7.08 -5.63 13.57
N PRO A 80 7.36 -6.75 14.28
CA PRO A 80 7.39 -8.07 13.65
C PRO A 80 6.06 -8.48 13.01
N ASP A 81 4.93 -8.05 13.58
CA ASP A 81 3.62 -8.37 13.01
C ASP A 81 3.46 -7.75 11.63
N LEU A 82 3.90 -6.50 11.46
CA LEU A 82 3.83 -5.84 10.16
C LEU A 82 4.77 -6.52 9.17
N VAL A 83 5.97 -6.92 9.60
CA VAL A 83 6.88 -7.69 8.74
C VAL A 83 6.20 -8.95 8.22
N SER A 84 5.53 -9.70 9.09
CA SER A 84 4.80 -10.91 8.70
C SER A 84 3.65 -10.60 7.74
N GLN A 85 2.89 -9.55 7.98
CA GLN A 85 1.79 -9.16 7.11
C GLN A 85 2.28 -8.79 5.71
N ILE A 86 3.33 -7.99 5.62
CA ILE A 86 3.93 -7.60 4.34
C ILE A 86 4.43 -8.81 3.59
N ASP A 87 5.08 -9.76 4.28
CA ASP A 87 5.57 -10.99 3.66
C ASP A 87 4.42 -11.84 3.09
N ILE A 88 3.34 -12.00 3.86
CA ILE A 88 2.16 -12.73 3.41
C ILE A 88 1.53 -12.04 2.19
N ILE A 89 1.41 -10.73 2.21
CA ILE A 89 0.84 -9.96 1.11
C ILE A 89 1.70 -10.12 -0.15
N LYS A 90 3.02 -10.00 -0.02
CA LYS A 90 3.93 -10.19 -1.16
C LYS A 90 3.79 -11.57 -1.79
N LYS A 91 3.64 -12.61 -0.98
CA LYS A 91 3.47 -13.98 -1.48
C LYS A 91 2.14 -14.16 -2.20
N LYS A 92 1.09 -13.47 -1.78
CA LYS A 92 -0.19 -13.47 -2.49
C LYS A 92 -0.12 -12.72 -3.82
N ILE A 93 0.65 -11.64 -3.88
CA ILE A 93 0.84 -10.88 -5.11
C ILE A 93 1.67 -11.67 -6.11
N ASN A 94 2.72 -12.33 -5.63
CA ASN A 94 3.61 -13.13 -6.45
C ASN A 94 3.89 -14.45 -5.74
N PRO A 95 3.09 -15.49 -6.00
CA PRO A 95 3.16 -16.75 -5.25
C PRO A 95 4.37 -17.64 -5.58
N ILE A 96 5.24 -17.23 -6.48
CA ILE A 96 6.42 -18.03 -6.87
C ILE A 96 7.53 -17.91 -5.83
#